data_0358dfe8c622076ce9726ddfe2c1633f
#
_entry.id   0358dfe8c622076ce9726ddfe2c1633f
#
_cell.length_a   1.000
_cell.length_b   1.000
_cell.length_c   1.000
_cell.angle_alpha   90.00
_cell.angle_beta   90.00
_cell.angle_gamma   90.00
#
_symmetry.space_group_name_H-M   'P 1'
#
loop_
_entity.id
_entity.type
_entity.pdbx_description
1 polymer ?
#
loop_
_entity_poly.entity_id
_entity_poly.type
_entity_poly.pdbx_seq_one_letter_code
_entity_poly.pdbx_strand_id
1 'polypeptide(L)'
;MSNDNSVDEKMSMEKYNLSWNEFGADVQSTFRNLLNDKNFTDVTLVSCDRKQIKAHKVILGSSSSFFQQIFLENPHQHPLLFLKDIQYSDLVSIVNFIYLGQTEVPQVDLNGFMEAAEVLGVRGLIKTAKEIPDFNLFTNSRTLLNNLDTESISAITRHHWKGSLH
;
A
#
# COMPACT_ATOMS: atom_id res chain seq x y z
N MET A 1 39.62 7.86 -60.76
CA MET A 1 38.16 7.93 -60.59
C MET A 1 37.78 6.76 -59.67
N SER A 2 37.81 7.01 -58.39
CA SER A 2 37.54 6.04 -57.35
C SER A 2 36.10 6.27 -56.87
N ASN A 3 35.19 5.37 -57.22
CA ASN A 3 33.83 5.37 -56.68
C ASN A 3 33.89 4.70 -55.30
N ASP A 4 33.83 5.54 -54.27
CA ASP A 4 33.62 5.09 -52.90
C ASP A 4 32.10 5.04 -52.67
N ASN A 5 31.52 3.88 -52.86
CA ASN A 5 30.16 3.56 -52.49
C ASN A 5 30.16 3.01 -51.05
N SER A 6 30.27 3.90 -50.09
CA SER A 6 29.96 3.56 -48.68
C SER A 6 28.43 3.41 -48.58
N VAL A 7 27.97 2.19 -48.69
CA VAL A 7 26.60 1.81 -48.35
C VAL A 7 26.48 1.91 -46.81
N ASP A 8 25.92 3.02 -46.35
CA ASP A 8 25.43 3.14 -44.97
C ASP A 8 24.30 2.11 -44.78
N GLU A 9 24.66 0.93 -44.37
CA GLU A 9 23.75 -0.11 -43.94
C GLU A 9 23.18 0.31 -42.57
N LYS A 10 22.14 1.18 -42.65
CA LYS A 10 21.35 1.57 -41.47
C LYS A 10 20.63 0.32 -40.99
N MET A 11 21.28 -0.41 -40.07
CA MET A 11 20.69 -1.54 -39.38
C MET A 11 19.44 -1.04 -38.67
N SER A 12 18.29 -1.22 -39.30
CA SER A 12 17.00 -0.98 -38.70
C SER A 12 16.85 -1.96 -37.53
N MET A 13 16.99 -1.48 -36.32
CA MET A 13 16.69 -2.26 -35.12
C MET A 13 15.19 -2.56 -35.11
N GLU A 14 14.83 -3.75 -35.57
CA GLU A 14 13.46 -4.24 -35.44
C GLU A 14 13.09 -4.34 -33.96
N LYS A 15 11.95 -3.73 -33.61
CA LYS A 15 11.41 -3.79 -32.25
C LYS A 15 10.21 -4.72 -32.25
N TYR A 16 10.23 -5.67 -31.34
CA TYR A 16 9.11 -6.59 -31.13
C TYR A 16 8.31 -6.14 -29.92
N ASN A 17 6.98 -6.11 -30.06
CA ASN A 17 6.07 -5.87 -28.95
C ASN A 17 5.70 -7.21 -28.31
N LEU A 18 6.18 -7.45 -27.08
CA LEU A 18 5.88 -8.65 -26.31
C LEU A 18 4.81 -8.30 -25.27
N SER A 19 3.75 -9.08 -25.21
CA SER A 19 2.66 -8.89 -24.24
C SER A 19 2.38 -10.18 -23.48
N TRP A 20 2.11 -10.05 -22.21
CA TRP A 20 1.66 -11.15 -21.35
C TRP A 20 0.13 -11.06 -21.27
N ASN A 21 -0.59 -11.92 -21.99
CA ASN A 21 -2.04 -11.82 -22.17
C ASN A 21 -2.84 -12.00 -20.86
N GLU A 22 -2.38 -12.91 -19.98
CA GLU A 22 -3.06 -13.22 -18.72
C GLU A 22 -2.50 -12.44 -17.52
N PHE A 23 -1.71 -11.38 -17.75
CA PHE A 23 -0.99 -10.65 -16.71
C PHE A 23 -1.89 -10.24 -15.53
N GLY A 24 -3.09 -9.70 -15.78
CA GLY A 24 -4.00 -9.26 -14.71
C GLY A 24 -4.49 -10.40 -13.84
N ALA A 25 -4.88 -11.52 -14.44
CA ALA A 25 -5.35 -12.71 -13.72
C ALA A 25 -4.23 -13.36 -12.90
N ASP A 26 -3.03 -13.44 -13.47
CA ASP A 26 -1.87 -14.03 -12.81
C ASP A 26 -1.41 -13.18 -11.62
N VAL A 27 -1.40 -11.84 -11.75
CA VAL A 27 -1.10 -10.93 -10.63
C VAL A 27 -2.12 -11.08 -9.50
N GLN A 28 -3.42 -11.15 -9.82
CA GLN A 28 -4.47 -11.35 -8.82
C GLN A 28 -4.31 -12.69 -8.09
N SER A 29 -4.01 -13.76 -8.82
CA SER A 29 -3.76 -15.08 -8.22
C SER A 29 -2.53 -15.07 -7.33
N THR A 30 -1.48 -14.37 -7.74
CA THR A 30 -0.25 -14.18 -6.96
C THR A 30 -0.53 -13.46 -5.64
N PHE A 31 -1.30 -12.38 -5.65
CA PHE A 31 -1.66 -11.66 -4.42
C PHE A 31 -2.47 -12.53 -3.47
N ARG A 32 -3.39 -13.34 -4.01
CA ARG A 32 -4.15 -14.33 -3.21
C ARG A 32 -3.21 -15.35 -2.55
N ASN A 33 -2.22 -15.84 -3.26
CA ASN A 33 -1.25 -16.79 -2.72
C ASN A 33 -0.39 -16.12 -1.63
N LEU A 34 0.06 -14.89 -1.83
CA LEU A 34 0.84 -14.12 -0.85
C LEU A 34 0.07 -13.84 0.45
N LEU A 35 -1.25 -13.71 0.40
CA LEU A 35 -2.06 -13.54 1.61
C LEU A 35 -1.92 -14.74 2.57
N ASN A 36 -1.82 -15.95 2.02
CA ASN A 36 -1.72 -17.18 2.78
C ASN A 36 -0.27 -17.60 3.05
N ASP A 37 0.68 -17.06 2.30
CA ASP A 37 2.10 -17.36 2.44
C ASP A 37 2.78 -16.33 3.34
N LYS A 38 3.36 -16.81 4.45
CA LYS A 38 4.09 -15.97 5.40
C LYS A 38 5.52 -15.65 4.94
N ASN A 39 5.96 -16.25 3.84
CA ASN A 39 7.24 -15.93 3.23
C ASN A 39 7.17 -14.52 2.64
N PHE A 40 8.31 -13.83 2.61
CA PHE A 40 8.43 -12.45 2.11
C PHE A 40 7.62 -11.38 2.87
N THR A 41 6.89 -11.74 3.94
CA THR A 41 6.24 -10.71 4.78
C THR A 41 7.29 -9.82 5.42
N ASP A 42 7.09 -8.52 5.36
CA ASP A 42 8.05 -7.50 5.82
C ASP A 42 7.40 -6.45 6.75
N VAL A 43 6.18 -6.71 7.23
CA VAL A 43 5.48 -5.90 8.23
C VAL A 43 4.59 -6.77 9.12
N THR A 44 4.46 -6.37 10.39
CA THR A 44 3.50 -6.96 11.33
C THR A 44 2.51 -5.88 11.76
N LEU A 45 1.23 -6.11 11.52
CA LEU A 45 0.13 -5.29 12.01
C LEU A 45 -0.42 -5.88 13.30
N VAL A 46 -0.67 -5.05 14.29
CA VAL A 46 -1.21 -5.45 15.59
C VAL A 46 -2.49 -4.67 15.85
N SER A 47 -3.59 -5.36 16.03
CA SER A 47 -4.90 -4.78 16.34
C SER A 47 -5.00 -4.33 17.80
N CYS A 48 -6.06 -3.60 18.15
CA CYS A 48 -6.30 -3.12 19.52
C CYS A 48 -6.46 -4.27 20.53
N ASP A 49 -6.98 -5.42 20.10
CA ASP A 49 -7.08 -6.66 20.90
C ASP A 49 -5.78 -7.51 20.88
N ARG A 50 -4.65 -6.91 20.46
CA ARG A 50 -3.29 -7.47 20.48
C ARG A 50 -3.07 -8.70 19.59
N LYS A 51 -3.96 -8.98 18.66
CA LYS A 51 -3.75 -10.01 17.65
C LYS A 51 -2.91 -9.48 16.50
N GLN A 52 -2.16 -10.36 15.84
CA GLN A 52 -1.17 -9.97 14.85
C GLN A 52 -1.50 -10.54 13.47
N ILE A 53 -1.23 -9.73 12.44
CA ILE A 53 -1.28 -10.13 11.03
C ILE A 53 0.08 -9.76 10.41
N LYS A 54 0.69 -10.72 9.72
CA LYS A 54 1.86 -10.47 8.89
C LYS A 54 1.41 -10.11 7.48
N ALA A 55 2.06 -9.12 6.88
CA ALA A 55 1.67 -8.60 5.57
C ALA A 55 2.90 -8.10 4.78
N HIS A 56 2.65 -7.55 3.59
CA HIS A 56 3.65 -7.03 2.68
C HIS A 56 3.50 -5.52 2.53
N LYS A 57 4.55 -4.77 2.88
CA LYS A 57 4.55 -3.29 2.81
C LYS A 57 4.16 -2.76 1.43
N VAL A 58 4.67 -3.39 0.37
CA VAL A 58 4.37 -2.97 -1.00
C VAL A 58 2.89 -3.07 -1.34
N ILE A 59 2.21 -4.15 -0.89
CA ILE A 59 0.79 -4.35 -1.15
C ILE A 59 -0.05 -3.38 -0.32
N LEU A 60 0.24 -3.27 0.98
CA LEU A 60 -0.45 -2.33 1.87
C LEU A 60 -0.28 -0.88 1.41
N GLY A 61 0.95 -0.46 1.14
CA GLY A 61 1.27 0.91 0.73
C GLY A 61 0.72 1.27 -0.65
N SER A 62 0.57 0.32 -1.57
CA SER A 62 -0.06 0.57 -2.87
C SER A 62 -1.57 0.80 -2.77
N SER A 63 -2.21 0.32 -1.71
CA SER A 63 -3.67 0.33 -1.56
C SER A 63 -4.20 1.20 -0.42
N SER A 64 -3.32 1.75 0.42
CA SER A 64 -3.67 2.56 1.58
C SER A 64 -2.72 3.76 1.70
N SER A 65 -3.29 4.95 1.77
CA SER A 65 -2.50 6.18 1.95
C SER A 65 -1.83 6.23 3.33
N PHE A 66 -2.49 5.73 4.37
CA PHE A 66 -1.92 5.63 5.71
C PHE A 66 -0.68 4.75 5.74
N PHE A 67 -0.77 3.53 5.20
CA PHE A 67 0.38 2.63 5.15
C PHE A 67 1.50 3.17 4.27
N GLN A 68 1.16 3.77 3.13
CA GLN A 68 2.14 4.40 2.25
C GLN A 68 2.96 5.46 2.99
N GLN A 69 2.29 6.37 3.68
CA GLN A 69 2.94 7.45 4.43
C GLN A 69 3.83 6.91 5.55
N ILE A 70 3.30 6.00 6.39
CA ILE A 70 4.06 5.43 7.50
C ILE A 70 5.33 4.71 7.03
N PHE A 71 5.25 3.94 5.95
CA PHE A 71 6.43 3.22 5.45
C PHE A 71 7.47 4.12 4.80
N LEU A 72 7.05 5.24 4.20
CA LEU A 72 7.97 6.25 3.66
C LEU A 72 8.68 7.05 4.76
N GLU A 73 7.96 7.40 5.82
CA GLU A 73 8.50 8.15 6.94
C GLU A 73 9.37 7.31 7.89
N ASN A 74 9.10 6.00 7.94
CA ASN A 74 9.77 5.07 8.84
C ASN A 74 10.36 3.88 8.07
N PRO A 75 11.49 4.03 7.41
CA PRO A 75 12.11 3.00 6.58
C PRO A 75 12.78 1.91 7.44
N HIS A 76 12.00 1.06 8.07
CA HIS A 76 12.47 -0.11 8.81
C HIS A 76 12.26 -1.38 8.00
N GLN A 77 13.17 -2.38 8.13
CA GLN A 77 13.06 -3.63 7.38
C GLN A 77 11.76 -4.39 7.73
N HIS A 78 11.46 -4.56 9.01
CA HIS A 78 10.28 -5.26 9.53
C HIS A 78 9.60 -4.44 10.63
N PRO A 79 8.85 -3.36 10.28
CA PRO A 79 8.13 -2.59 11.29
C PRO A 79 6.99 -3.39 11.91
N LEU A 80 6.72 -3.13 13.19
CA LEU A 80 5.52 -3.54 13.87
C LEU A 80 4.64 -2.31 14.06
N LEU A 81 3.41 -2.35 13.53
CA LEU A 81 2.45 -1.25 13.60
C LEU A 81 1.29 -1.64 14.53
N PHE A 82 1.15 -0.93 15.65
CA PHE A 82 0.01 -1.08 16.55
C PHE A 82 -1.12 -0.14 16.15
N LEU A 83 -2.25 -0.72 15.75
CA LEU A 83 -3.45 -0.02 15.29
C LEU A 83 -4.46 0.04 16.45
N LYS A 84 -4.35 1.08 17.27
CA LYS A 84 -4.99 1.20 18.58
C LYS A 84 -6.51 1.04 18.55
N ASP A 85 -7.17 1.61 17.54
CA ASP A 85 -8.64 1.70 17.50
C ASP A 85 -9.26 0.72 16.46
N ILE A 86 -8.46 -0.22 15.93
CA ILE A 86 -8.91 -1.18 14.92
C ILE A 86 -8.97 -2.59 15.55
N GLN A 87 -10.16 -3.20 15.51
CA GLN A 87 -10.37 -4.57 15.96
C GLN A 87 -9.73 -5.57 14.98
N TYR A 88 -9.39 -6.75 15.47
CA TYR A 88 -8.77 -7.78 14.65
C TYR A 88 -9.67 -8.23 13.48
N SER A 89 -10.98 -8.37 13.71
CA SER A 89 -11.97 -8.72 12.66
C SER A 89 -11.94 -7.72 11.51
N ASP A 90 -11.95 -6.42 11.83
CA ASP A 90 -11.94 -5.35 10.84
C ASP A 90 -10.61 -5.33 10.09
N LEU A 91 -9.50 -5.48 10.82
CA LEU A 91 -8.17 -5.54 10.24
C LEU A 91 -7.99 -6.71 9.27
N VAL A 92 -8.51 -7.90 9.63
CA VAL A 92 -8.51 -9.07 8.73
C VAL A 92 -9.31 -8.77 7.46
N SER A 93 -10.50 -8.20 7.60
CA SER A 93 -11.37 -7.87 6.47
C SER A 93 -10.74 -6.82 5.56
N ILE A 94 -10.05 -5.82 6.12
CA ILE A 94 -9.32 -4.80 5.35
C ILE A 94 -8.14 -5.42 4.60
N VAL A 95 -7.35 -6.27 5.26
CA VAL A 95 -6.23 -6.94 4.60
C VAL A 95 -6.74 -7.85 3.47
N ASN A 96 -7.79 -8.62 3.70
CA ASN A 96 -8.44 -9.42 2.66
C ASN A 96 -8.88 -8.55 1.48
N PHE A 97 -9.55 -7.43 1.76
CA PHE A 97 -9.97 -6.51 0.70
C PHE A 97 -8.79 -5.97 -0.12
N ILE A 98 -7.71 -5.59 0.53
CA ILE A 98 -6.50 -5.06 -0.14
C ILE A 98 -5.86 -6.12 -1.05
N TYR A 99 -5.81 -7.38 -0.62
CA TYR A 99 -5.15 -8.45 -1.36
C TYR A 99 -6.04 -9.11 -2.43
N LEU A 100 -7.35 -9.20 -2.17
CA LEU A 100 -8.29 -9.92 -3.01
C LEU A 100 -9.20 -9.02 -3.85
N GLY A 101 -9.25 -7.71 -3.54
CA GLY A 101 -10.17 -6.76 -4.13
C GLY A 101 -11.63 -6.92 -3.65
N GLN A 102 -11.88 -7.85 -2.73
CA GLN A 102 -13.20 -8.13 -2.15
C GLN A 102 -13.06 -8.74 -0.77
N THR A 103 -14.09 -8.55 0.07
CA THR A 103 -14.19 -9.17 1.40
C THR A 103 -15.65 -9.31 1.79
N GLU A 104 -15.95 -10.25 2.66
CA GLU A 104 -17.27 -10.41 3.27
C GLU A 104 -17.21 -9.82 4.69
N VAL A 105 -18.15 -8.94 5.02
CA VAL A 105 -18.24 -8.29 6.32
C VAL A 105 -19.65 -8.51 6.86
N PRO A 106 -19.81 -9.08 8.05
CA PRO A 106 -21.12 -9.19 8.69
C PRO A 106 -21.76 -7.82 8.85
N GLN A 107 -23.08 -7.72 8.72
CA GLN A 107 -23.79 -6.45 8.84
C GLN A 107 -23.53 -5.74 10.17
N VAL A 108 -23.35 -6.50 11.24
CA VAL A 108 -23.08 -5.98 12.59
C VAL A 108 -21.71 -5.30 12.71
N ASP A 109 -20.74 -5.73 11.89
CA ASP A 109 -19.35 -5.26 11.90
C ASP A 109 -19.09 -4.20 10.81
N LEU A 110 -20.09 -3.95 9.93
CA LEU A 110 -19.92 -3.09 8.77
C LEU A 110 -19.48 -1.66 9.13
N ASN A 111 -20.02 -1.09 10.21
CA ASN A 111 -19.66 0.26 10.64
C ASN A 111 -18.21 0.33 11.09
N GLY A 112 -17.75 -0.60 11.94
CA GLY A 112 -16.36 -0.67 12.40
C GLY A 112 -15.39 -0.88 11.24
N PHE A 113 -15.74 -1.77 10.30
CA PHE A 113 -14.96 -1.97 9.08
C PHE A 113 -14.84 -0.70 8.23
N MET A 114 -15.95 0.04 8.03
CA MET A 114 -15.92 1.28 7.24
C MET A 114 -15.13 2.39 7.92
N GLU A 115 -15.25 2.56 9.24
CA GLU A 115 -14.46 3.49 10.03
C GLU A 115 -12.96 3.16 9.94
N ALA A 116 -12.60 1.89 10.12
CA ALA A 116 -11.22 1.44 9.99
C ALA A 116 -10.67 1.64 8.56
N ALA A 117 -11.48 1.39 7.52
CA ALA A 117 -11.11 1.61 6.13
C ALA A 117 -10.85 3.10 5.84
N GLU A 118 -11.66 4.00 6.43
CA GLU A 118 -11.50 5.45 6.32
C GLU A 118 -10.22 5.91 7.01
N VAL A 119 -10.00 5.51 8.27
CA VAL A 119 -8.78 5.83 9.04
C VAL A 119 -7.51 5.36 8.32
N LEU A 120 -7.55 4.16 7.73
CA LEU A 120 -6.42 3.60 6.99
C LEU A 120 -6.32 4.13 5.55
N GLY A 121 -7.27 4.91 5.08
CA GLY A 121 -7.24 5.45 3.74
C GLY A 121 -7.24 4.39 2.65
N VAL A 122 -8.08 3.34 2.78
CA VAL A 122 -8.09 2.20 1.86
C VAL A 122 -8.78 2.56 0.54
N ARG A 123 -8.03 2.46 -0.57
CA ARG A 123 -8.56 2.74 -1.92
C ARG A 123 -9.71 1.80 -2.25
N GLY A 124 -10.74 2.36 -2.89
CA GLY A 124 -11.94 1.61 -3.28
C GLY A 124 -13.03 1.57 -2.21
N LEU A 125 -12.71 1.85 -0.94
CA LEU A 125 -13.68 1.95 0.17
C LEU A 125 -13.96 3.39 0.55
N ILE A 126 -13.00 4.29 0.35
CA ILE A 126 -13.22 5.72 0.58
C ILE A 126 -13.97 6.28 -0.64
N LYS A 127 -15.07 6.97 -0.41
CA LYS A 127 -15.69 7.83 -1.43
C LYS A 127 -14.77 9.04 -1.62
N THR A 128 -13.80 8.92 -2.51
CA THR A 128 -13.02 10.08 -2.92
C THR A 128 -13.93 11.07 -3.59
N ALA A 129 -14.16 12.21 -2.93
CA ALA A 129 -14.57 13.40 -3.63
C ALA A 129 -13.42 13.75 -4.59
N LYS A 130 -13.64 13.53 -5.88
CA LYS A 130 -12.75 13.77 -7.03
C LYS A 130 -11.70 12.67 -7.29
N GLU A 131 -11.92 12.02 -8.44
CA GLU A 131 -10.93 11.35 -9.26
C GLU A 131 -9.62 12.14 -9.25
N ILE A 132 -8.56 11.53 -8.75
CA ILE A 132 -7.22 12.03 -8.97
C ILE A 132 -6.80 11.48 -10.34
N PRO A 133 -6.79 12.30 -11.41
CA PRO A 133 -6.17 11.89 -12.64
C PRO A 133 -4.65 11.90 -12.43
N ASP A 134 -4.02 10.88 -12.96
CA ASP A 134 -2.59 10.76 -13.17
C ASP A 134 -1.70 10.31 -12.01
N PHE A 135 -1.18 9.15 -12.27
CA PHE A 135 -0.07 8.45 -11.64
C PHE A 135 1.28 9.21 -11.81
N ASN A 136 1.32 10.50 -11.46
CA ASN A 136 2.53 11.32 -11.44
C ASN A 136 2.99 11.65 -10.03
N LEU A 137 2.80 10.72 -9.08
CA LEU A 137 3.08 10.94 -7.65
C LEU A 137 4.52 10.64 -7.23
N PHE A 138 5.45 10.44 -8.17
CA PHE A 138 6.84 10.23 -7.78
C PHE A 138 7.71 11.49 -7.73
N THR A 139 7.18 12.69 -7.97
CA THR A 139 8.05 13.89 -8.10
C THR A 139 7.74 15.08 -7.21
N ASN A 140 6.77 15.04 -6.27
CA ASN A 140 6.58 16.20 -5.39
C ASN A 140 6.22 15.85 -3.95
N SER A 141 7.20 15.31 -3.22
CA SER A 141 7.10 15.07 -1.76
C SER A 141 7.02 16.34 -0.89
N ARG A 142 6.93 17.53 -1.47
CA ARG A 142 6.94 18.79 -0.71
C ARG A 142 5.59 19.49 -0.56
N THR A 143 4.57 19.09 -1.32
CA THR A 143 3.29 19.82 -1.33
C THR A 143 2.20 19.16 -0.45
N LEU A 144 2.38 17.90 -0.04
CA LEU A 144 1.41 17.20 0.81
C LEU A 144 1.60 17.44 2.32
N LEU A 145 2.73 18.02 2.73
CA LEU A 145 3.00 18.34 4.15
C LEU A 145 2.23 19.56 4.68
N ASN A 146 1.57 20.35 3.82
CA ASN A 146 0.92 21.59 4.23
C ASN A 146 -0.57 21.46 4.55
N ASN A 147 -1.17 20.26 4.42
CA ASN A 147 -2.62 20.06 4.65
C ASN A 147 -2.93 19.01 5.74
N LEU A 148 -1.93 18.53 6.47
CA LEU A 148 -2.17 17.71 7.65
C LEU A 148 -1.98 18.59 8.88
N ASP A 149 -3.07 18.77 9.64
CA ASP A 149 -3.03 19.43 10.94
C ASP A 149 -1.97 18.79 11.82
N THR A 150 -0.96 19.57 12.16
CA THR A 150 0.19 19.19 13.01
C THR A 150 -0.24 18.71 14.41
N GLU A 151 -1.49 18.89 14.80
CA GLU A 151 -2.01 18.46 16.10
C GLU A 151 -2.29 16.95 16.16
N SER A 152 -2.73 16.33 15.08
CA SER A 152 -3.05 14.89 15.06
C SER A 152 -1.80 14.01 15.11
N ILE A 153 -0.70 14.42 14.48
CA ILE A 153 0.57 13.70 14.50
C ILE A 153 1.29 13.84 15.84
N SER A 154 1.18 15.02 16.49
CA SER A 154 1.80 15.27 17.80
C SER A 154 1.13 14.51 18.96
N ALA A 155 -0.12 14.09 18.80
CA ALA A 155 -0.84 13.30 19.80
C ALA A 155 -0.36 11.84 19.81
N ILE A 156 -0.03 11.28 18.64
CA ILE A 156 0.43 9.89 18.53
C ILE A 156 1.86 9.70 19.05
N THR A 157 2.73 10.73 18.89
CA THR A 157 4.13 10.67 19.35
C THR A 157 4.33 11.03 20.83
N ARG A 158 3.45 11.84 21.41
CA ARG A 158 3.65 12.34 22.80
C ARG A 158 3.24 11.36 23.92
N HIS A 159 2.44 10.34 23.62
CA HIS A 159 2.01 9.36 24.65
C HIS A 159 2.93 8.13 24.81
N HIS A 160 3.95 7.96 23.99
CA HIS A 160 4.78 6.74 24.04
C HIS A 160 6.15 6.89 24.72
N TRP A 161 6.50 8.10 25.24
CA TRP A 161 7.84 8.34 25.84
C TRP A 161 7.84 8.75 27.33
N LYS A 162 6.75 8.51 28.06
CA LYS A 162 6.74 8.70 29.54
C LYS A 162 6.39 7.43 30.27
N GLY A 163 7.24 6.43 30.19
CA GLY A 163 7.01 5.21 30.96
C GLY A 163 8.13 4.19 30.87
N SER A 164 9.37 4.58 31.13
CA SER A 164 10.41 3.63 31.52
C SER A 164 11.65 4.36 32.03
N LEU A 165 11.58 4.83 33.25
CA LEU A 165 12.74 5.09 34.12
C LEU A 165 12.22 4.99 35.56
N HIS A 166 12.21 3.78 36.05
CA HIS A 166 12.54 3.42 37.47
C HIS A 166 12.72 1.92 37.53
#